data_3a040c9c90b3f1e026afe6c01bd81d9a
#
_entry.id   3a040c9c90b3f1e026afe6c01bd81d9a
#
_cell.length_a   1.000
_cell.length_b   1.000
_cell.length_c   1.000
_cell.angle_alpha   90.00
_cell.angle_beta   90.00
_cell.angle_gamma   90.00
#
_symmetry.space_group_name_H-M   'P 1'
#
loop_
_entity.id
_entity.type
_entity.pdbx_description
1 polymer ?
#
loop_
_entity_poly.entity_id
_entity_poly.type
_entity_poly.pdbx_seq_one_letter_code
_entity_poly.pdbx_strand_id
1 'polypeptide(L)'
;MPITSFEFIKGYAQSKVAKGETNDCVVRALAVVEDCDYDTAHRLAATRMRRANRKGVHTLTIVKYFDCEREKYELVKTESNPYKTPMFVHHFIVEGKALKTTYKLKGKEIKCDMTLGTFAKRYNRGRYFVVVRGHALAVVDGQIIGNNDDPTRTRRPVRFAYEAKRATH
;
A
#
# COMPACT_ATOMS: atom_id res chain seq x y z
N MET A 1 -13.56 11.86 8.82
CA MET A 1 -13.14 11.95 7.42
C MET A 1 -14.04 11.09 6.57
N PRO A 2 -14.51 11.58 5.41
CA PRO A 2 -15.25 10.72 4.50
C PRO A 2 -14.32 9.63 3.96
N ILE A 3 -14.81 8.40 4.02
CA ILE A 3 -14.16 7.26 3.39
C ILE A 3 -14.82 7.11 2.02
N THR A 4 -14.04 7.23 0.96
CA THR A 4 -14.57 7.15 -0.40
C THR A 4 -14.66 5.72 -0.89
N SER A 5 -15.71 5.44 -1.65
CA SER A 5 -15.97 4.12 -2.18
C SER A 5 -15.09 3.80 -3.40
N PHE A 6 -14.99 2.53 -3.75
CA PHE A 6 -14.24 2.06 -4.91
C PHE A 6 -14.77 2.58 -6.25
N GLU A 7 -15.95 3.17 -6.27
CA GLU A 7 -16.55 3.78 -7.45
C GLU A 7 -15.69 4.90 -8.03
N PHE A 8 -14.81 5.50 -7.21
CA PHE A 8 -13.87 6.52 -7.67
C PHE A 8 -12.62 5.97 -8.38
N ILE A 9 -12.47 4.66 -8.47
CA ILE A 9 -11.35 4.07 -9.20
C ILE A 9 -11.67 4.10 -10.68
N LYS A 10 -10.84 4.77 -11.47
CA LYS A 10 -11.02 4.90 -12.91
C LYS A 10 -11.22 3.53 -13.58
N GLY A 11 -12.25 3.42 -14.38
CA GLY A 11 -12.55 2.22 -15.14
C GLY A 11 -13.05 1.02 -14.33
N TYR A 12 -13.20 1.13 -13.01
CA TYR A 12 -13.61 0.00 -12.16
C TYR A 12 -14.98 -0.54 -12.54
N ALA A 13 -15.98 0.32 -12.67
CA ALA A 13 -17.36 -0.08 -12.97
C ALA A 13 -17.49 -0.75 -14.34
N GLN A 14 -16.66 -0.37 -15.31
CA GLN A 14 -16.65 -0.91 -16.68
C GLN A 14 -15.73 -2.12 -16.84
N SER A 15 -14.87 -2.38 -15.88
CA SER A 15 -13.89 -3.46 -15.96
C SER A 15 -14.54 -4.83 -15.84
N LYS A 16 -14.34 -5.65 -16.86
CA LYS A 16 -14.70 -7.08 -16.82
C LYS A 16 -13.80 -7.86 -15.85
N VAL A 17 -12.55 -7.41 -15.70
CA VAL A 17 -11.57 -8.00 -14.78
C VAL A 17 -12.00 -7.75 -13.34
N ALA A 18 -12.37 -6.52 -13.00
CA ALA A 18 -12.80 -6.15 -11.66
C ALA A 18 -14.01 -6.97 -11.18
N LYS A 19 -14.95 -7.26 -12.07
CA LYS A 19 -16.14 -8.06 -11.76
C LYS A 19 -15.83 -9.49 -11.31
N GLY A 20 -14.72 -10.05 -11.77
CA GLY A 20 -14.27 -11.40 -11.41
C GLY A 20 -13.23 -11.43 -10.29
N GLU A 21 -12.79 -10.27 -9.80
CA GLU A 21 -11.71 -10.16 -8.82
C GLU A 21 -12.18 -10.19 -7.36
N THR A 22 -11.30 -10.72 -6.53
CA THR A 22 -11.39 -10.69 -5.06
C THR A 22 -9.99 -10.43 -4.50
N ASN A 23 -9.90 -10.03 -3.22
CA ASN A 23 -8.62 -9.75 -2.56
C ASN A 23 -7.72 -8.77 -3.34
N ASP A 24 -8.33 -7.80 -4.00
CA ASP A 24 -7.71 -6.88 -4.94
C ASP A 24 -7.40 -5.49 -4.34
N CYS A 25 -7.34 -5.39 -3.01
CA CYS A 25 -7.08 -4.12 -2.32
C CYS A 25 -5.78 -3.43 -2.81
N VAL A 26 -4.74 -4.21 -3.10
CA VAL A 26 -3.49 -3.69 -3.65
C VAL A 26 -3.69 -3.12 -5.06
N VAL A 27 -4.45 -3.80 -5.91
CA VAL A 27 -4.77 -3.32 -7.27
C VAL A 27 -5.50 -1.98 -7.21
N ARG A 28 -6.51 -1.90 -6.36
CA ARG A 28 -7.31 -0.68 -6.17
C ARG A 28 -6.46 0.48 -5.63
N ALA A 29 -5.63 0.20 -4.63
CA ALA A 29 -4.73 1.19 -4.09
C ALA A 29 -3.71 1.68 -5.12
N LEU A 30 -3.15 0.78 -5.94
CA LEU A 30 -2.25 1.14 -7.04
C LEU A 30 -2.95 2.00 -8.09
N ALA A 31 -4.16 1.64 -8.50
CA ALA A 31 -4.92 2.42 -9.49
C ALA A 31 -5.07 3.88 -9.06
N VAL A 32 -5.35 4.11 -7.77
CA VAL A 32 -5.48 5.45 -7.21
C VAL A 32 -4.14 6.18 -7.14
N VAL A 33 -3.10 5.51 -6.67
CA VAL A 33 -1.79 6.13 -6.42
C VAL A 33 -1.04 6.39 -7.72
N GLU A 34 -1.13 5.48 -8.70
CA GLU A 34 -0.56 5.64 -10.04
C GLU A 34 -1.42 6.53 -10.94
N ASP A 35 -2.62 6.91 -10.51
CA ASP A 35 -3.59 7.67 -11.31
C ASP A 35 -3.92 6.99 -12.64
N CYS A 36 -4.02 5.68 -12.63
CA CYS A 36 -4.35 4.86 -13.79
C CYS A 36 -5.68 4.12 -13.62
N ASP A 37 -6.17 3.52 -14.70
CA ASP A 37 -7.37 2.70 -14.62
C ASP A 37 -7.12 1.36 -13.91
N TYR A 38 -8.20 0.72 -13.48
CA TYR A 38 -8.15 -0.55 -12.75
C TYR A 38 -7.41 -1.66 -13.53
N ASP A 39 -7.68 -1.79 -14.82
CA ASP A 39 -7.09 -2.87 -15.64
C ASP A 39 -5.58 -2.66 -15.80
N THR A 40 -5.13 -1.42 -15.90
CA THR A 40 -3.71 -1.08 -15.92
C THR A 40 -3.04 -1.41 -14.59
N ALA A 41 -3.66 -1.03 -13.46
CA ALA A 41 -3.15 -1.38 -12.13
C ALA A 41 -3.15 -2.90 -11.90
N HIS A 42 -4.15 -3.62 -12.40
CA HIS A 42 -4.23 -5.07 -12.34
C HIS A 42 -3.05 -5.73 -13.08
N ARG A 43 -2.77 -5.28 -14.32
CA ARG A 43 -1.60 -5.76 -15.07
C ARG A 43 -0.28 -5.43 -14.35
N LEU A 44 -0.17 -4.24 -13.78
CA LEU A 44 1.00 -3.82 -13.00
C LEU A 44 1.23 -4.75 -11.81
N ALA A 45 0.19 -5.04 -11.02
CA ALA A 45 0.29 -5.96 -9.91
C ALA A 45 0.65 -7.39 -10.36
N ALA A 46 0.06 -7.86 -11.45
CA ALA A 46 0.38 -9.18 -12.00
C ALA A 46 1.84 -9.28 -12.46
N THR A 47 2.34 -8.29 -13.19
CA THR A 47 3.68 -8.32 -13.79
C THR A 47 4.79 -7.97 -12.79
N ARG A 48 4.58 -6.97 -11.95
CA ARG A 48 5.63 -6.44 -11.06
C ARG A 48 5.59 -7.07 -9.65
N MET A 49 4.42 -7.46 -9.18
CA MET A 49 4.25 -8.12 -7.87
C MET A 49 3.93 -9.61 -8.00
N ARG A 50 3.90 -10.16 -9.22
CA ARG A 50 3.52 -11.55 -9.50
C ARG A 50 2.20 -11.95 -8.85
N ARG A 51 1.26 -11.01 -8.79
CA ARG A 51 -0.05 -11.26 -8.23
C ARG A 51 -0.86 -12.19 -9.13
N ALA A 52 -1.32 -13.29 -8.59
CA ALA A 52 -2.28 -14.15 -9.26
C ALA A 52 -3.71 -13.59 -9.11
N ASN A 53 -4.56 -13.88 -10.10
CA ASN A 53 -5.98 -13.49 -10.06
C ASN A 53 -6.65 -13.97 -8.77
N ARG A 54 -7.48 -13.12 -8.19
CA ARG A 54 -8.25 -13.38 -6.97
C ARG A 54 -7.40 -13.64 -5.71
N LYS A 55 -6.11 -13.34 -5.75
CA LYS A 55 -5.18 -13.48 -4.60
C LYS A 55 -4.74 -12.12 -4.10
N GLY A 56 -4.50 -12.05 -2.80
CA GLY A 56 -3.85 -10.90 -2.18
C GLY A 56 -2.36 -10.85 -2.51
N VAL A 57 -1.72 -9.77 -2.13
CA VAL A 57 -0.27 -9.59 -2.23
C VAL A 57 0.34 -9.57 -0.84
N HIS A 58 1.38 -10.33 -0.63
CA HIS A 58 2.12 -10.33 0.63
C HIS A 58 2.74 -8.97 0.90
N THR A 59 2.71 -8.52 2.15
CA THR A 59 3.31 -7.24 2.58
C THR A 59 4.76 -7.10 2.13
N LEU A 60 5.54 -8.18 2.20
CA LEU A 60 6.93 -8.20 1.74
C LEU A 60 7.08 -7.90 0.26
N THR A 61 6.19 -8.45 -0.55
CA THR A 61 6.20 -8.21 -2.00
C THR A 61 5.86 -6.76 -2.30
N ILE A 62 4.94 -6.17 -1.54
CA ILE A 62 4.59 -4.75 -1.64
C ILE A 62 5.80 -3.88 -1.30
N VAL A 63 6.43 -4.12 -0.17
CA VAL A 63 7.62 -3.37 0.26
C VAL A 63 8.74 -3.47 -0.77
N LYS A 64 9.01 -4.68 -1.26
CA LYS A 64 10.03 -4.90 -2.30
C LYS A 64 9.73 -4.14 -3.59
N TYR A 65 8.46 -4.12 -4.02
CA TYR A 65 8.06 -3.35 -5.19
C TYR A 65 8.40 -1.87 -5.03
N PHE A 66 7.96 -1.24 -3.95
CA PHE A 66 8.20 0.17 -3.71
C PHE A 66 9.69 0.50 -3.49
N ASP A 67 10.44 -0.40 -2.87
CA ASP A 67 11.88 -0.25 -2.72
C ASP A 67 12.62 -0.31 -4.07
N CYS A 68 12.09 -1.05 -5.05
CA CYS A 68 12.63 -1.06 -6.41
C CYS A 68 12.21 0.17 -7.23
N GLU A 69 11.12 0.81 -6.89
CA GLU A 69 10.55 1.97 -7.60
C GLU A 69 10.85 3.30 -6.91
N ARG A 70 12.02 3.44 -6.32
CA ARG A 70 12.44 4.63 -5.52
C ARG A 70 12.44 5.94 -6.30
N GLU A 71 12.52 5.88 -7.62
CA GLU A 71 12.40 7.07 -8.45
C GLU A 71 10.99 7.67 -8.40
N LYS A 72 9.97 6.79 -8.29
CA LYS A 72 8.56 7.16 -8.26
C LYS A 72 8.00 7.31 -6.86
N TYR A 73 8.55 6.59 -5.89
CA TYR A 73 8.01 6.50 -4.54
C TYR A 73 9.04 6.76 -3.47
N GLU A 74 8.58 7.33 -2.38
CA GLU A 74 9.37 7.53 -1.18
C GLU A 74 8.66 6.93 0.03
N LEU A 75 9.42 6.19 0.84
CA LEU A 75 8.91 5.69 2.11
C LEU A 75 8.66 6.88 3.06
N VAL A 76 7.44 6.98 3.55
CA VAL A 76 7.07 8.00 4.53
C VAL A 76 7.72 7.67 5.87
N LYS A 77 8.65 8.53 6.27
CA LYS A 77 9.32 8.46 7.58
C LYS A 77 8.63 9.46 8.50
N THR A 78 7.97 8.99 9.53
CA THR A 78 7.33 9.86 10.50
C THR A 78 8.12 9.85 11.81
N GLU A 79 8.19 11.00 12.48
CA GLU A 79 8.89 11.11 13.77
C GLU A 79 8.25 10.22 14.85
N SER A 80 6.93 10.07 14.78
CA SER A 80 6.14 9.20 15.64
C SER A 80 6.08 7.76 15.15
N ASN A 81 6.60 7.48 13.95
CA ASN A 81 6.65 6.14 13.43
C ASN A 81 7.88 5.44 14.00
N PRO A 82 7.70 4.35 14.76
CA PRO A 82 8.81 3.58 15.27
C PRO A 82 9.66 2.95 14.15
N TYR A 83 9.18 2.94 12.91
CA TYR A 83 9.94 2.61 11.72
C TYR A 83 10.87 3.76 11.30
N LYS A 84 11.62 4.32 12.24
CA LYS A 84 12.64 5.36 11.95
C LYS A 84 13.73 4.88 11.00
N THR A 85 13.89 3.59 10.91
CA THR A 85 14.73 2.92 9.93
C THR A 85 13.84 2.06 9.04
N PRO A 86 14.08 2.01 7.73
CA PRO A 86 13.41 1.05 6.89
C PRO A 86 13.57 -0.33 7.51
N MET A 87 12.47 -1.07 7.63
CA MET A 87 12.54 -2.44 8.05
C MET A 87 13.35 -3.17 6.99
N PHE A 88 14.56 -3.58 7.33
CA PHE A 88 15.36 -4.40 6.45
C PHE A 88 14.72 -5.78 6.38
N VAL A 89 14.10 -6.02 5.25
CA VAL A 89 13.68 -7.35 4.89
C VAL A 89 14.91 -8.04 4.33
N HIS A 90 15.56 -8.83 5.15
CA HIS A 90 16.60 -9.72 4.66
C HIS A 90 15.94 -10.93 4.02
N HIS A 91 15.83 -10.91 2.70
CA HIS A 91 15.56 -12.11 1.95
C HIS A 91 16.87 -12.86 1.75
N PHE A 92 17.02 -13.96 2.45
CA PHE A 92 18.05 -14.93 2.11
C PHE A 92 17.44 -15.92 1.11
N ILE A 93 17.86 -15.81 -0.12
CA ILE A 93 17.62 -16.86 -1.12
C ILE A 93 18.90 -17.68 -1.15
N VAL A 94 18.85 -18.85 -0.57
CA VAL A 94 19.93 -19.84 -0.69
C VAL A 94 19.40 -20.97 -1.56
N GLU A 95 20.11 -21.25 -2.64
CA GLU A 95 19.77 -22.33 -3.59
C GLU A 95 18.34 -22.27 -4.15
N GLY A 96 17.85 -21.05 -4.43
CA GLY A 96 16.52 -20.84 -5.01
C GLY A 96 15.35 -21.02 -4.02
N LYS A 97 15.60 -21.30 -2.74
CA LYS A 97 14.56 -21.40 -1.71
C LYS A 97 14.55 -20.15 -0.86
N ALA A 98 13.36 -19.59 -0.67
CA ALA A 98 13.15 -18.48 0.27
C ALA A 98 13.36 -19.00 1.68
N LEU A 99 14.42 -18.57 2.34
CA LEU A 99 14.61 -18.78 3.77
C LEU A 99 13.81 -17.72 4.54
N LYS A 100 13.37 -18.15 5.72
CA LYS A 100 12.52 -17.40 6.64
C LYS A 100 12.94 -15.94 6.75
N THR A 101 12.04 -15.04 6.42
CA THR A 101 12.25 -13.61 6.59
C THR A 101 12.00 -13.26 8.05
N THR A 102 13.02 -12.76 8.72
CA THR A 102 12.88 -12.27 10.09
C THR A 102 12.94 -10.77 10.09
N TYR A 103 11.88 -10.12 10.53
CA TYR A 103 11.89 -8.69 10.81
C TYR A 103 12.49 -8.46 12.18
N LYS A 104 13.67 -7.89 12.24
CA LYS A 104 14.22 -7.37 13.49
C LYS A 104 14.65 -5.94 13.29
N LEU A 105 13.91 -5.04 13.86
CA LEU A 105 14.42 -3.69 14.14
C LEU A 105 15.04 -3.73 15.52
N LYS A 106 16.36 -3.84 15.58
CA LYS A 106 17.15 -3.74 16.82
C LYS A 106 16.54 -4.48 18.04
N GLY A 107 15.91 -5.64 17.81
CA GLY A 107 15.40 -6.51 18.89
C GLY A 107 14.16 -6.00 19.64
N LYS A 108 13.50 -4.94 19.20
CA LYS A 108 12.29 -4.42 19.84
C LYS A 108 11.06 -4.63 18.96
N GLU A 109 9.97 -5.05 19.57
CA GLU A 109 8.66 -5.05 18.95
C GLU A 109 8.22 -3.61 18.71
N ILE A 110 7.87 -3.28 17.46
CA ILE A 110 7.55 -1.91 17.09
C ILE A 110 6.04 -1.77 17.07
N LYS A 111 5.53 -0.96 17.96
CA LYS A 111 4.15 -0.51 17.93
C LYS A 111 4.07 0.76 17.08
N CYS A 112 3.22 0.73 16.05
CA CYS A 112 2.93 1.93 15.27
C CYS A 112 1.82 2.71 15.99
N ASP A 113 2.14 3.89 16.47
CA ASP A 113 1.17 4.75 17.18
C ASP A 113 0.29 5.56 16.22
N MET A 114 0.68 5.66 14.95
CA MET A 114 -0.07 6.42 13.97
C MET A 114 -1.22 5.60 13.38
N THR A 115 -2.43 6.05 13.63
CA THR A 115 -3.63 5.48 13.01
C THR A 115 -3.83 6.01 11.60
N LEU A 116 -4.62 5.31 10.80
CA LEU A 116 -4.98 5.74 9.45
C LEU A 116 -5.63 7.13 9.44
N GLY A 117 -6.52 7.41 10.39
CA GLY A 117 -7.14 8.73 10.52
C GLY A 117 -6.14 9.84 10.85
N THR A 118 -5.19 9.57 11.74
CA THR A 118 -4.12 10.51 12.08
C THR A 118 -3.18 10.72 10.87
N PHE A 119 -2.84 9.63 10.18
CA PHE A 119 -2.04 9.70 8.96
C PHE A 119 -2.68 10.59 7.91
N ALA A 120 -3.95 10.37 7.60
CA ALA A 120 -4.66 11.15 6.58
C ALA A 120 -4.77 12.64 6.92
N LYS A 121 -4.90 12.98 8.22
CA LYS A 121 -4.88 14.38 8.68
C LYS A 121 -3.51 15.03 8.55
N ARG A 122 -2.46 14.29 8.89
CA ARG A 122 -1.07 14.80 8.88
C ARG A 122 -0.52 14.90 7.45
N TYR A 123 -0.78 13.90 6.62
CA TYR A 123 -0.38 13.83 5.22
C TYR A 123 -1.56 14.19 4.31
N ASN A 124 -2.02 15.41 4.44
CA ASN A 124 -3.21 15.93 3.78
C ASN A 124 -2.96 16.51 2.39
N ARG A 125 -1.77 16.28 1.84
CA ARG A 125 -1.39 16.63 0.46
C ARG A 125 -0.57 15.51 -0.14
N GLY A 126 -0.83 15.19 -1.40
CA GLY A 126 -0.13 14.14 -2.12
C GLY A 126 -0.91 12.83 -2.18
N ARG A 127 -0.28 11.83 -2.78
CA ARG A 127 -0.84 10.49 -2.96
C ARG A 127 0.01 9.46 -2.24
N TYR A 128 -0.62 8.65 -1.43
CA TYR A 128 0.06 7.68 -0.59
C TYR A 128 -0.56 6.30 -0.77
N PHE A 129 0.31 5.32 -1.02
CA PHE A 129 -0.05 3.91 -0.89
C PHE A 129 0.15 3.52 0.58
N VAL A 130 -0.89 3.06 1.24
CA VAL A 130 -0.85 2.80 2.68
C VAL A 130 -1.15 1.34 2.96
N VAL A 131 -0.30 0.72 3.76
CA VAL A 131 -0.44 -0.65 4.23
C VAL A 131 -0.82 -0.65 5.70
N VAL A 132 -1.93 -1.30 6.00
CA VAL A 132 -2.38 -1.65 7.35
C VAL A 132 -2.38 -3.16 7.50
N ARG A 133 -2.69 -3.68 8.66
CA ARG A 133 -2.72 -5.13 8.86
C ARG A 133 -3.76 -5.79 7.96
N GLY A 134 -3.30 -6.66 7.06
CA GLY A 134 -4.15 -7.45 6.17
C GLY A 134 -4.87 -6.66 5.07
N HIS A 135 -4.48 -5.39 4.84
CA HIS A 135 -5.14 -4.56 3.85
C HIS A 135 -4.21 -3.47 3.29
N ALA A 136 -4.46 -3.08 2.05
CA ALA A 136 -3.83 -1.93 1.41
C ALA A 136 -4.91 -0.96 0.92
N LEU A 137 -4.59 0.32 0.98
CA LEU A 137 -5.48 1.40 0.58
C LEU A 137 -4.68 2.62 0.12
N ALA A 138 -5.36 3.62 -0.39
CA ALA A 138 -4.73 4.88 -0.76
C ALA A 138 -5.22 6.03 0.12
N VAL A 139 -4.35 7.02 0.30
CA VAL A 139 -4.72 8.33 0.84
C VAL A 139 -4.33 9.37 -0.19
N VAL A 140 -5.27 10.19 -0.62
CA VAL A 140 -5.07 11.26 -1.60
C VAL A 140 -5.56 12.56 -1.01
N ASP A 141 -4.66 13.52 -0.86
CA ASP A 141 -4.96 14.85 -0.29
C ASP A 141 -5.77 14.76 1.02
N GLY A 142 -5.39 13.84 1.89
CA GLY A 142 -6.04 13.59 3.17
C GLY A 142 -7.33 12.77 3.11
N GLN A 143 -7.75 12.35 1.93
CA GLN A 143 -8.93 11.52 1.73
C GLN A 143 -8.53 10.04 1.69
N ILE A 144 -9.18 9.23 2.54
CA ILE A 144 -8.95 7.79 2.60
C ILE A 144 -9.79 7.10 1.53
N ILE A 145 -9.15 6.33 0.66
CA ILE A 145 -9.79 5.64 -0.46
C ILE A 145 -9.52 4.14 -0.35
N GLY A 146 -10.57 3.34 -0.39
CA GLY A 146 -10.45 1.88 -0.36
C GLY A 146 -10.62 1.23 1.01
N ASN A 147 -11.22 1.93 1.96
CA ASN A 147 -11.51 1.42 3.31
C ASN A 147 -13.01 1.57 3.66
N ASN A 148 -13.88 1.17 2.74
CA ASN A 148 -15.29 1.54 2.74
C ASN A 148 -16.17 0.88 3.78
N ASP A 149 -15.78 -0.28 4.25
CA ASP A 149 -16.76 -1.17 4.88
C ASP A 149 -16.98 -0.85 6.37
N ASP A 150 -16.16 0.05 6.92
CA ASP A 150 -16.24 0.37 8.34
C ASP A 150 -15.62 1.73 8.64
N PRO A 151 -16.43 2.74 8.98
CA PRO A 151 -15.94 4.06 9.35
C PRO A 151 -15.05 4.04 10.62
N THR A 152 -15.13 3.01 11.45
CA THR A 152 -14.25 2.86 12.62
C THR A 152 -12.85 2.40 12.24
N ARG A 153 -12.65 1.90 11.04
CA ARG A 153 -11.33 1.43 10.55
C ARG A 153 -10.29 2.54 10.38
N THR A 154 -10.65 3.78 10.54
CA THR A 154 -9.69 4.91 10.65
C THR A 154 -8.74 4.77 11.84
N ARG A 155 -9.08 3.95 12.84
CA ARG A 155 -8.23 3.64 14.00
C ARG A 155 -7.17 2.57 13.73
N ARG A 156 -7.18 1.95 12.55
CA ARG A 156 -6.17 0.93 12.20
C ARG A 156 -4.77 1.55 12.17
N PRO A 157 -3.79 0.91 12.81
CA PRO A 157 -2.41 1.39 12.74
C PRO A 157 -1.85 1.27 11.31
N VAL A 158 -1.20 2.33 10.85
CA VAL A 158 -0.45 2.33 9.59
C VAL A 158 0.85 1.57 9.80
N ARG A 159 1.11 0.58 8.96
CA ARG A 159 2.37 -0.19 8.98
C ARG A 159 3.42 0.44 8.09
N PHE A 160 3.05 0.71 6.85
CA PHE A 160 3.90 1.35 5.84
C PHE A 160 3.08 2.33 5.04
N ALA A 161 3.73 3.38 4.59
CA ALA A 161 3.16 4.29 3.61
C ALA A 161 4.26 4.74 2.65
N TYR A 162 3.91 4.82 1.38
CA TYR A 162 4.79 5.27 0.31
C TYR A 162 4.14 6.45 -0.39
N GLU A 163 4.85 7.55 -0.47
CA GLU A 163 4.43 8.74 -1.20
C GLU A 163 4.78 8.61 -2.67
N ALA A 164 3.82 8.82 -3.55
CA ALA A 164 4.08 8.99 -4.97
C ALA A 164 4.73 10.36 -5.20
N LYS A 165 5.97 10.37 -5.67
CA LYS A 165 6.66 11.61 -6.02
C LYS A 165 5.94 12.29 -7.18
N ARG A 166 5.79 13.60 -7.11
CA ARG A 166 5.31 14.36 -8.25
C ARG A 166 6.31 14.22 -9.38
N ALA A 167 5.82 13.97 -10.59
CA ALA A 167 6.67 14.06 -11.77
C ALA A 167 7.27 15.48 -11.81
N THR A 168 8.58 15.56 -11.68
CA THR A 168 9.30 16.81 -11.97
C THR A 168 9.22 17.01 -13.48
N HIS A 169 8.41 17.96 -13.87
CA HIS A 169 8.36 18.44 -15.26
C HIS A 169 9.59 19.26 -15.58
#